data_adc292d29b41d772ca4b2a3aac6061b9
#
_entry.id   adc292d29b41d772ca4b2a3aac6061b9
#
_cell.length_a   1.000
_cell.length_b   1.000
_cell.length_c   1.000
_cell.angle_alpha   90.00
_cell.angle_beta   90.00
_cell.angle_gamma   90.00
#
_symmetry.space_group_name_H-M   'P 1'
#
loop_
_entity.id
_entity.type
_entity.pdbx_description
1 polymer ?
#
loop_
_entity_poly.entity_id
_entity_poly.type
_entity_poly.pdbx_seq_one_letter_code
_entity_poly.pdbx_strand_id
1 'polypeptide(L)'
;MADGRARIAASILDSDLSNLAYAVRRVQAAGADRIHLDVMDAHFVPNLTFGAKTIHALRRRTELPFDAHLMVDEPGRFLDEYLDAGCDSITFHVEIEEEIAPTLQRIREAGRAAGLAVKPGTPLTALEPYRELLDIVLVMTVEPGFGGQAFMKDVARDKLLAARDLLSHKAFGGEVHVDGGVNRETAEIVGGLGVDILVVGSALFVKGRDMAREIRLIRALADEGYQYTLNGGVPPIPRDRMVTFTSLPKHLARRFMDEIEAGGVPVVMLRGGGQINPDGVRDYDLLVPASAETIVVERHETARAAYERDAEDWRAAFIAEHGVIPPPSHP
;
A
#
# COMPACT_ATOMS: atom_id res chain seq x y z
N MET A 1 11.46 2.22 -5.56
CA MET A 1 10.88 3.57 -5.44
C MET A 1 11.95 4.58 -5.81
N ALA A 2 11.79 5.29 -6.93
CA ALA A 2 12.84 6.16 -7.50
C ALA A 2 13.18 7.40 -6.63
N ASP A 3 12.25 7.83 -5.80
CA ASP A 3 12.36 8.97 -4.87
C ASP A 3 12.17 8.59 -3.39
N GLY A 4 12.14 7.30 -3.09
CA GLY A 4 11.94 6.78 -1.72
C GLY A 4 10.51 6.96 -1.19
N ARG A 5 9.53 7.28 -2.05
CA ARG A 5 8.15 7.51 -1.66
C ARG A 5 7.20 6.55 -2.36
N ALA A 6 6.34 5.89 -1.59
CA ALA A 6 5.26 5.07 -2.12
C ALA A 6 4.21 5.91 -2.85
N ARG A 7 3.80 5.48 -4.04
CA ARG A 7 2.78 6.14 -4.86
C ARG A 7 1.47 5.36 -4.79
N ILE A 8 0.36 6.09 -4.78
CA ILE A 8 -0.98 5.53 -4.69
C ILE A 8 -1.67 5.62 -6.05
N ALA A 9 -1.98 4.47 -6.64
CA ALA A 9 -2.91 4.34 -7.76
C ALA A 9 -4.31 4.07 -7.19
N ALA A 10 -5.24 5.00 -7.39
CA ALA A 10 -6.59 4.84 -6.87
C ALA A 10 -7.44 4.07 -7.88
N SER A 11 -7.80 2.81 -7.55
CA SER A 11 -8.77 2.05 -8.35
C SER A 11 -10.16 2.65 -8.17
N ILE A 12 -10.76 3.06 -9.28
CA ILE A 12 -12.13 3.59 -9.28
C ILE A 12 -13.22 2.52 -9.42
N LEU A 13 -12.83 1.24 -9.41
CA LEU A 13 -13.76 0.11 -9.47
C LEU A 13 -14.81 0.15 -8.34
N ASP A 14 -14.36 0.43 -7.11
CA ASP A 14 -15.23 0.48 -5.92
C ASP A 14 -15.95 1.84 -5.73
N SER A 15 -15.85 2.74 -6.71
CA SER A 15 -16.56 4.01 -6.71
C SER A 15 -18.01 3.85 -7.18
N ASP A 16 -18.78 4.94 -7.16
CA ASP A 16 -20.07 5.00 -7.83
C ASP A 16 -19.85 5.03 -9.36
N LEU A 17 -20.00 3.88 -10.02
CA LEU A 17 -19.81 3.74 -11.47
C LEU A 17 -20.80 4.59 -12.29
N SER A 18 -21.93 5.00 -11.71
CA SER A 18 -22.85 5.93 -12.37
C SER A 18 -22.29 7.36 -12.45
N ASN A 19 -21.24 7.67 -11.66
CA ASN A 19 -20.66 9.02 -11.60
C ASN A 19 -19.13 9.00 -11.54
N LEU A 20 -18.50 8.26 -12.45
CA LEU A 20 -17.03 8.11 -12.54
C LEU A 20 -16.30 9.45 -12.68
N ALA A 21 -16.87 10.42 -13.39
CA ALA A 21 -16.28 11.75 -13.52
C ALA A 21 -16.14 12.48 -12.16
N TYR A 22 -17.05 12.24 -11.24
CA TYR A 22 -16.95 12.75 -9.86
C TYR A 22 -15.90 11.98 -9.06
N ALA A 23 -15.88 10.65 -9.19
CA ALA A 23 -14.89 9.80 -8.52
C ALA A 23 -13.45 10.21 -8.88
N VAL A 24 -13.17 10.37 -10.17
CA VAL A 24 -11.86 10.79 -10.70
C VAL A 24 -11.42 12.15 -10.13
N ARG A 25 -12.32 13.17 -10.12
CA ARG A 25 -12.00 14.47 -9.52
C ARG A 25 -11.74 14.39 -8.01
N ARG A 26 -12.52 13.58 -7.29
CA ARG A 26 -12.30 13.37 -5.84
C ARG A 26 -10.94 12.74 -5.55
N VAL A 27 -10.57 11.73 -6.32
CA VAL A 27 -9.30 11.03 -6.20
C VAL A 27 -8.13 11.98 -6.46
N GLN A 28 -8.21 12.81 -7.53
CA GLN A 28 -7.19 13.82 -7.80
C GLN A 28 -7.10 14.86 -6.66
N ALA A 29 -8.22 15.39 -6.22
CA ALA A 29 -8.25 16.36 -5.11
C ALA A 29 -7.74 15.76 -3.77
N ALA A 30 -7.89 14.46 -3.60
CA ALA A 30 -7.40 13.74 -2.43
C ALA A 30 -5.88 13.46 -2.46
N GLY A 31 -5.20 13.70 -3.60
CA GLY A 31 -3.75 13.57 -3.72
C GLY A 31 -3.27 12.15 -4.04
N ALA A 32 -4.05 11.37 -4.78
CA ALA A 32 -3.56 10.17 -5.44
C ALA A 32 -2.54 10.52 -6.54
N ASP A 33 -1.70 9.58 -6.91
CA ASP A 33 -0.64 9.78 -7.90
C ASP A 33 -1.09 9.29 -9.28
N ARG A 34 -2.03 8.34 -9.37
CA ARG A 34 -2.58 7.75 -10.61
C ARG A 34 -4.05 7.36 -10.42
N ILE A 35 -4.75 7.21 -11.53
CA ILE A 35 -6.06 6.53 -11.58
C ILE A 35 -5.84 5.12 -12.11
N HIS A 36 -6.21 4.11 -11.33
CA HIS A 36 -6.19 2.72 -11.75
C HIS A 36 -7.56 2.33 -12.34
N LEU A 37 -7.52 1.71 -13.51
CA LEU A 37 -8.68 1.44 -14.34
C LEU A 37 -8.81 -0.06 -14.58
N ASP A 38 -9.64 -0.72 -13.76
CA ASP A 38 -9.91 -2.15 -13.84
C ASP A 38 -10.90 -2.44 -14.98
N VAL A 39 -10.39 -2.87 -16.13
CA VAL A 39 -11.17 -3.23 -17.32
C VAL A 39 -11.42 -4.73 -17.32
N MET A 40 -12.68 -5.12 -17.35
CA MET A 40 -13.12 -6.52 -17.31
C MET A 40 -14.12 -6.79 -18.42
N ASP A 41 -13.99 -7.95 -19.11
CA ASP A 41 -14.77 -8.33 -20.29
C ASP A 41 -15.83 -9.41 -20.04
N ALA A 42 -15.99 -9.88 -18.82
CA ALA A 42 -16.85 -10.99 -18.42
C ALA A 42 -16.45 -12.36 -19.02
N HIS A 43 -15.22 -12.48 -19.54
CA HIS A 43 -14.64 -13.74 -20.05
C HIS A 43 -13.41 -14.12 -19.23
N PHE A 44 -12.39 -13.29 -19.22
CA PHE A 44 -11.18 -13.50 -18.40
C PHE A 44 -11.47 -13.56 -16.89
N VAL A 45 -12.43 -12.73 -16.44
CA VAL A 45 -12.98 -12.73 -15.06
C VAL A 45 -14.50 -12.69 -15.10
N PRO A 46 -15.22 -13.23 -14.09
CA PRO A 46 -16.68 -13.27 -14.08
C PRO A 46 -17.31 -11.92 -13.67
N ASN A 47 -16.83 -10.84 -14.22
CA ASN A 47 -17.31 -9.47 -13.99
C ASN A 47 -17.12 -8.63 -15.25
N LEU A 48 -17.98 -7.62 -15.44
CA LEU A 48 -17.94 -6.66 -16.55
C LEU A 48 -17.89 -5.26 -15.97
N THR A 49 -16.97 -4.43 -16.43
CA THR A 49 -16.84 -3.07 -15.94
C THR A 49 -17.03 -2.03 -17.07
N PHE A 50 -16.00 -1.32 -17.41
CA PHE A 50 -16.03 -0.26 -18.43
C PHE A 50 -14.87 -0.44 -19.41
N GLY A 51 -15.04 0.09 -20.63
CA GLY A 51 -14.03 -0.02 -21.69
C GLY A 51 -13.45 1.34 -22.10
N ALA A 52 -12.65 1.31 -23.17
CA ALA A 52 -11.88 2.44 -23.71
C ALA A 52 -12.70 3.71 -23.92
N LYS A 53 -13.95 3.61 -24.38
CA LYS A 53 -14.83 4.78 -24.58
C LYS A 53 -15.12 5.53 -23.28
N THR A 54 -15.32 4.83 -22.18
CA THR A 54 -15.51 5.44 -20.86
C THR A 54 -14.21 6.10 -20.40
N ILE A 55 -13.07 5.43 -20.57
CA ILE A 55 -11.74 5.94 -20.21
C ILE A 55 -11.44 7.22 -20.99
N HIS A 56 -11.69 7.24 -22.30
CA HIS A 56 -11.54 8.44 -23.14
C HIS A 56 -12.38 9.62 -22.64
N ALA A 57 -13.62 9.36 -22.21
CA ALA A 57 -14.48 10.40 -21.65
C ALA A 57 -13.96 10.95 -20.32
N LEU A 58 -13.29 10.10 -19.52
CA LEU A 58 -12.69 10.48 -18.23
C LEU A 58 -11.38 11.26 -18.39
N ARG A 59 -10.63 11.08 -19.49
CA ARG A 59 -9.33 11.71 -19.70
C ARG A 59 -9.40 13.25 -19.56
N ARG A 60 -10.48 13.87 -20.00
CA ARG A 60 -10.69 15.31 -19.88
C ARG A 60 -11.07 15.80 -18.48
N ARG A 61 -11.15 14.91 -17.49
CA ARG A 61 -11.62 15.20 -16.12
C ARG A 61 -10.49 15.26 -15.09
N THR A 62 -9.28 14.87 -15.48
CA THR A 62 -8.11 14.79 -14.59
C THR A 62 -6.82 14.92 -15.38
N GLU A 63 -5.78 15.42 -14.73
CA GLU A 63 -4.40 15.41 -15.23
C GLU A 63 -3.60 14.20 -14.70
N LEU A 64 -4.16 13.41 -13.78
CA LEU A 64 -3.47 12.23 -13.25
C LEU A 64 -3.24 11.20 -14.35
N PRO A 65 -2.09 10.51 -14.35
CA PRO A 65 -1.85 9.38 -15.24
C PRO A 65 -2.92 8.30 -15.12
N PHE A 66 -3.29 7.70 -16.25
CA PHE A 66 -4.18 6.55 -16.33
C PHE A 66 -3.38 5.27 -16.41
N ASP A 67 -3.58 4.41 -15.44
CA ASP A 67 -2.96 3.09 -15.32
C ASP A 67 -4.05 2.03 -15.61
N ALA A 68 -4.08 1.52 -16.85
CA ALA A 68 -5.09 0.56 -17.29
C ALA A 68 -4.66 -0.86 -16.95
N HIS A 69 -5.50 -1.57 -16.21
CA HIS A 69 -5.35 -2.99 -15.89
C HIS A 69 -6.41 -3.78 -16.65
N LEU A 70 -5.96 -4.49 -17.68
CA LEU A 70 -6.82 -5.22 -18.60
C LEU A 70 -6.97 -6.69 -18.15
N MET A 71 -8.10 -6.97 -17.53
CA MET A 71 -8.57 -8.33 -17.22
C MET A 71 -9.50 -8.80 -18.35
N VAL A 72 -8.91 -9.02 -19.54
CA VAL A 72 -9.60 -9.38 -20.77
C VAL A 72 -8.86 -10.49 -21.50
N ASP A 73 -9.57 -11.33 -22.26
CA ASP A 73 -8.98 -12.48 -22.97
C ASP A 73 -8.10 -12.08 -24.16
N GLU A 74 -8.49 -11.01 -24.89
CA GLU A 74 -7.81 -10.57 -26.12
C GLU A 74 -7.36 -9.09 -26.00
N PRO A 75 -6.35 -8.76 -25.15
CA PRO A 75 -5.91 -7.37 -24.94
C PRO A 75 -5.35 -6.71 -26.20
N GLY A 76 -4.67 -7.46 -27.06
CA GLY A 76 -4.08 -6.95 -28.30
C GLY A 76 -5.11 -6.55 -29.35
N ARG A 77 -6.31 -7.13 -29.30
CA ARG A 77 -7.40 -6.83 -30.23
C ARG A 77 -7.94 -5.40 -30.08
N PHE A 78 -8.02 -4.91 -28.86
CA PHE A 78 -8.59 -3.58 -28.54
C PHE A 78 -7.52 -2.60 -28.03
N LEU A 79 -6.24 -2.91 -28.23
CA LEU A 79 -5.14 -2.12 -27.69
C LEU A 79 -5.18 -0.67 -28.16
N ASP A 80 -5.43 -0.44 -29.47
CA ASP A 80 -5.41 0.89 -30.05
C ASP A 80 -6.47 1.80 -29.42
N GLU A 81 -7.63 1.26 -29.06
CA GLU A 81 -8.69 2.01 -28.39
C GLU A 81 -8.27 2.47 -26.98
N TYR A 82 -7.49 1.69 -26.26
CA TYR A 82 -6.95 2.10 -24.93
C TYR A 82 -5.80 3.10 -25.06
N LEU A 83 -4.96 2.97 -26.07
CA LEU A 83 -3.94 3.95 -26.41
C LEU A 83 -4.55 5.30 -26.78
N ASP A 84 -5.56 5.30 -27.64
CA ASP A 84 -6.31 6.50 -28.05
C ASP A 84 -7.15 7.09 -26.91
N ALA A 85 -7.58 6.27 -25.96
CA ALA A 85 -8.26 6.73 -24.75
C ALA A 85 -7.34 7.52 -23.81
N GLY A 86 -6.02 7.49 -24.04
CA GLY A 86 -5.03 8.24 -23.31
C GLY A 86 -4.53 7.53 -22.02
N CYS A 87 -4.47 6.21 -22.03
CA CYS A 87 -3.80 5.45 -21.00
C CYS A 87 -2.30 5.70 -21.05
N ASP A 88 -1.68 5.95 -19.90
CA ASP A 88 -0.25 6.23 -19.75
C ASP A 88 0.55 4.96 -19.51
N SER A 89 -0.09 3.95 -18.89
CA SER A 89 0.38 2.59 -18.74
C SER A 89 -0.72 1.60 -19.06
N ILE A 90 -0.34 0.46 -19.62
CA ILE A 90 -1.27 -0.64 -19.92
C ILE A 90 -0.64 -1.94 -19.42
N THR A 91 -1.33 -2.58 -18.50
CA THR A 91 -0.96 -3.87 -17.90
C THR A 91 -2.04 -4.89 -18.21
N PHE A 92 -1.67 -6.07 -18.69
CA PHE A 92 -2.58 -7.18 -18.92
C PHE A 92 -2.03 -8.49 -18.34
N HIS A 93 -2.83 -9.51 -18.26
CA HIS A 93 -2.47 -10.73 -17.57
C HIS A 93 -1.60 -11.68 -18.40
N VAL A 94 -0.63 -12.34 -17.76
CA VAL A 94 0.21 -13.37 -18.39
C VAL A 94 -0.58 -14.67 -18.68
N GLU A 95 -1.72 -14.84 -18.05
CA GLU A 95 -2.58 -16.03 -18.16
C GLU A 95 -3.54 -16.01 -19.38
N ILE A 96 -3.41 -15.04 -20.27
CA ILE A 96 -4.16 -15.00 -21.54
C ILE A 96 -3.64 -16.05 -22.51
N GLU A 97 -4.47 -16.44 -23.49
CA GLU A 97 -4.09 -17.39 -24.55
C GLU A 97 -3.43 -16.71 -25.76
N GLU A 98 -3.56 -15.37 -25.87
CA GLU A 98 -2.98 -14.56 -26.94
C GLU A 98 -1.43 -14.47 -26.81
N GLU A 99 -0.73 -14.28 -27.94
CA GLU A 99 0.70 -14.00 -27.92
C GLU A 99 1.00 -12.66 -27.20
N ILE A 100 1.79 -12.73 -26.15
CA ILE A 100 2.04 -11.60 -25.22
C ILE A 100 3.04 -10.60 -25.82
N ALA A 101 4.14 -11.07 -26.39
CA ALA A 101 5.25 -10.19 -26.80
C ALA A 101 4.86 -9.12 -27.83
N PRO A 102 4.04 -9.42 -28.87
CA PRO A 102 3.60 -8.40 -29.83
C PRO A 102 2.79 -7.28 -29.17
N THR A 103 1.92 -7.61 -28.23
CA THR A 103 1.09 -6.63 -27.52
C THR A 103 1.95 -5.73 -26.63
N LEU A 104 2.91 -6.26 -25.88
CA LEU A 104 3.89 -5.46 -25.10
C LEU A 104 4.71 -4.53 -26.00
N GLN A 105 5.18 -5.01 -27.14
CA GLN A 105 5.95 -4.20 -28.09
C GLN A 105 5.12 -3.02 -28.63
N ARG A 106 3.88 -3.26 -29.04
CA ARG A 106 2.97 -2.19 -29.51
C ARG A 106 2.72 -1.12 -28.45
N ILE A 107 2.54 -1.51 -27.19
CA ILE A 107 2.38 -0.55 -26.07
C ILE A 107 3.62 0.35 -25.96
N ARG A 108 4.81 -0.24 -26.00
CA ARG A 108 6.08 0.49 -25.92
C ARG A 108 6.34 1.37 -27.13
N GLU A 109 6.05 0.89 -28.35
CA GLU A 109 6.15 1.66 -29.61
C GLU A 109 5.23 2.90 -29.59
N ALA A 110 4.09 2.81 -28.91
CA ALA A 110 3.20 3.94 -28.67
C ALA A 110 3.70 4.88 -27.57
N GLY A 111 4.88 4.63 -26.98
CA GLY A 111 5.48 5.46 -25.93
C GLY A 111 4.78 5.31 -24.57
N ARG A 112 4.11 4.18 -24.32
CA ARG A 112 3.42 3.90 -23.06
C ARG A 112 4.17 2.84 -22.25
N ALA A 113 4.00 2.86 -20.93
CA ALA A 113 4.58 1.83 -20.08
C ALA A 113 3.82 0.52 -20.25
N ALA A 114 4.56 -0.56 -20.55
CA ALA A 114 4.02 -1.89 -20.79
C ALA A 114 4.18 -2.78 -19.55
N GLY A 115 3.09 -3.41 -19.11
CA GLY A 115 3.07 -4.24 -17.93
C GLY A 115 2.43 -5.61 -18.12
N LEU A 116 2.87 -6.56 -17.28
CA LEU A 116 2.17 -7.83 -17.09
C LEU A 116 1.71 -7.97 -15.65
N ALA A 117 0.47 -8.43 -15.51
CA ALA A 117 -0.13 -8.85 -14.25
C ALA A 117 0.00 -10.37 -14.09
N VAL A 118 0.06 -10.81 -12.83
CA VAL A 118 0.10 -12.24 -12.47
C VAL A 118 -0.89 -12.54 -11.37
N LYS A 119 -1.76 -13.56 -11.59
CA LYS A 119 -2.75 -14.04 -10.60
C LYS A 119 -2.06 -14.67 -9.38
N PRO A 120 -2.74 -14.76 -8.22
CA PRO A 120 -2.17 -15.39 -7.02
C PRO A 120 -1.64 -16.80 -7.24
N GLY A 121 -2.32 -17.62 -8.04
CA GLY A 121 -1.94 -19.00 -8.32
C GLY A 121 -0.83 -19.18 -9.36
N THR A 122 -0.50 -18.18 -10.17
CA THR A 122 0.48 -18.26 -11.26
C THR A 122 1.90 -17.94 -10.74
N PRO A 123 2.91 -18.77 -10.97
CA PRO A 123 4.28 -18.47 -10.53
C PRO A 123 4.84 -17.26 -11.29
N LEU A 124 5.63 -16.44 -10.62
CA LEU A 124 6.20 -15.21 -11.22
C LEU A 124 7.18 -15.52 -12.37
N THR A 125 7.78 -16.71 -12.39
CA THR A 125 8.63 -17.17 -13.46
C THR A 125 7.96 -17.20 -14.84
N ALA A 126 6.62 -17.17 -14.89
CA ALA A 126 5.87 -17.01 -16.15
C ALA A 126 6.18 -15.68 -16.86
N LEU A 127 6.67 -14.67 -16.13
CA LEU A 127 7.03 -13.35 -16.67
C LEU A 127 8.46 -13.30 -17.23
N GLU A 128 9.34 -14.24 -16.88
CA GLU A 128 10.76 -14.24 -17.26
C GLU A 128 11.00 -14.11 -18.78
N PRO A 129 10.24 -14.78 -19.67
CA PRO A 129 10.42 -14.64 -21.10
C PRO A 129 10.22 -13.22 -21.65
N TYR A 130 9.50 -12.38 -20.88
CA TYR A 130 9.10 -11.03 -21.28
C TYR A 130 9.87 -9.92 -20.56
N ARG A 131 10.82 -10.25 -19.66
CA ARG A 131 11.48 -9.31 -18.75
C ARG A 131 12.03 -8.04 -19.43
N GLU A 132 12.58 -8.17 -20.65
CA GLU A 132 13.15 -7.03 -21.39
C GLU A 132 12.06 -6.08 -21.94
N LEU A 133 10.84 -6.55 -22.08
CA LEU A 133 9.70 -5.79 -22.56
C LEU A 133 8.89 -5.13 -21.44
N LEU A 134 9.12 -5.55 -20.17
CA LEU A 134 8.32 -5.09 -19.05
C LEU A 134 8.85 -3.78 -18.46
N ASP A 135 7.98 -2.81 -18.33
CA ASP A 135 8.18 -1.60 -17.53
C ASP A 135 7.46 -1.73 -16.19
N ILE A 136 6.41 -2.56 -16.12
CA ILE A 136 5.58 -2.79 -14.94
C ILE A 136 5.38 -4.29 -14.72
N VAL A 137 5.50 -4.71 -13.45
CA VAL A 137 5.00 -5.99 -12.97
C VAL A 137 3.92 -5.73 -11.93
N LEU A 138 2.69 -6.17 -12.23
CA LEU A 138 1.55 -6.07 -11.32
C LEU A 138 1.31 -7.41 -10.63
N VAL A 139 1.49 -7.45 -9.33
CA VAL A 139 1.23 -8.64 -8.52
C VAL A 139 -0.17 -8.56 -7.94
N MET A 140 -1.02 -9.51 -8.32
CA MET A 140 -2.35 -9.67 -7.71
C MET A 140 -2.20 -10.35 -6.35
N THR A 141 -2.76 -9.72 -5.33
CA THR A 141 -2.83 -10.24 -3.96
C THR A 141 -4.24 -10.64 -3.55
N VAL A 142 -5.13 -10.70 -4.54
CA VAL A 142 -6.48 -11.27 -4.50
C VAL A 142 -6.76 -11.93 -5.86
N GLU A 143 -7.79 -12.78 -5.96
CA GLU A 143 -8.26 -13.23 -7.28
C GLU A 143 -8.86 -12.04 -8.05
N PRO A 144 -8.46 -11.82 -9.31
CA PRO A 144 -8.97 -10.70 -10.11
C PRO A 144 -10.47 -10.83 -10.36
N GLY A 145 -11.15 -9.67 -10.50
CA GLY A 145 -12.58 -9.61 -10.87
C GLY A 145 -13.47 -8.84 -9.91
N PHE A 146 -13.15 -8.75 -8.62
CA PHE A 146 -13.98 -8.05 -7.63
C PHE A 146 -13.15 -7.25 -6.63
N GLY A 147 -13.63 -6.08 -6.24
CA GLY A 147 -13.05 -5.29 -5.15
C GLY A 147 -13.37 -5.84 -3.76
N GLY A 148 -12.72 -5.28 -2.73
CA GLY A 148 -13.03 -5.54 -1.31
C GLY A 148 -12.63 -6.90 -0.76
N GLN A 149 -11.81 -7.67 -1.48
CA GLN A 149 -11.32 -8.99 -1.04
C GLN A 149 -10.21 -8.86 0.01
N ALA A 150 -10.00 -9.95 0.76
CA ALA A 150 -8.95 -10.03 1.77
C ALA A 150 -7.57 -10.22 1.12
N PHE A 151 -6.59 -9.45 1.59
CA PHE A 151 -5.21 -9.51 1.13
C PHE A 151 -4.55 -10.87 1.43
N MET A 152 -3.94 -11.48 0.41
CA MET A 152 -3.23 -12.76 0.50
C MET A 152 -1.75 -12.54 0.88
N LYS A 153 -1.45 -12.51 2.18
CA LYS A 153 -0.11 -12.17 2.71
C LYS A 153 1.01 -13.09 2.22
N ASP A 154 0.76 -14.39 2.20
CA ASP A 154 1.77 -15.39 1.82
C ASP A 154 2.14 -15.29 0.34
N VAL A 155 1.15 -15.01 -0.52
CA VAL A 155 1.36 -14.76 -1.95
C VAL A 155 2.15 -13.47 -2.17
N ALA A 156 1.80 -12.41 -1.44
CA ALA A 156 2.39 -11.10 -1.63
C ALA A 156 3.89 -11.09 -1.42
N ARG A 157 4.38 -11.67 -0.33
CA ARG A 157 5.79 -11.60 0.04
C ARG A 157 6.69 -12.19 -1.03
N ASP A 158 6.46 -13.43 -1.40
CA ASP A 158 7.37 -14.15 -2.31
C ASP A 158 7.31 -13.56 -3.72
N LYS A 159 6.11 -13.19 -4.19
CA LYS A 159 5.94 -12.62 -5.51
C LYS A 159 6.46 -11.19 -5.64
N LEU A 160 6.26 -10.33 -4.64
CA LEU A 160 6.73 -8.93 -4.70
C LEU A 160 8.26 -8.85 -4.67
N LEU A 161 8.93 -9.69 -3.87
CA LEU A 161 10.39 -9.78 -3.88
C LEU A 161 10.92 -10.31 -5.22
N ALA A 162 10.31 -11.36 -5.76
CA ALA A 162 10.68 -11.91 -7.06
C ALA A 162 10.39 -10.90 -8.22
N ALA A 163 9.31 -10.13 -8.15
CA ALA A 163 9.01 -9.07 -9.12
C ALA A 163 10.07 -7.97 -9.10
N ARG A 164 10.52 -7.57 -7.90
CA ARG A 164 11.61 -6.61 -7.74
C ARG A 164 12.93 -7.11 -8.34
N ASP A 165 13.25 -8.38 -8.10
CA ASP A 165 14.44 -9.02 -8.68
C ASP A 165 14.34 -9.10 -10.21
N LEU A 166 13.20 -9.52 -10.75
CA LEU A 166 12.94 -9.56 -12.19
C LEU A 166 13.20 -8.21 -12.89
N LEU A 167 12.85 -7.09 -12.26
CA LEU A 167 13.03 -5.75 -12.82
C LEU A 167 14.37 -5.08 -12.46
N SER A 168 15.20 -5.72 -11.63
CA SER A 168 16.44 -5.13 -11.09
C SER A 168 17.50 -4.80 -12.16
N HIS A 169 17.45 -5.46 -13.33
CA HIS A 169 18.36 -5.23 -14.44
C HIS A 169 18.16 -3.88 -15.15
N LYS A 170 17.02 -3.22 -14.96
CA LYS A 170 16.71 -1.95 -15.62
C LYS A 170 17.42 -0.78 -14.93
N ALA A 171 18.32 -0.09 -15.64
CA ALA A 171 19.09 1.02 -15.10
C ALA A 171 18.25 2.19 -14.58
N PHE A 172 17.04 2.38 -15.10
CA PHE A 172 16.08 3.41 -14.70
C PHE A 172 14.82 2.85 -14.04
N GLY A 173 14.89 1.61 -13.57
CA GLY A 173 13.86 0.95 -12.78
C GLY A 173 12.57 0.62 -13.55
N GLY A 174 12.14 -0.64 -13.48
CA GLY A 174 10.75 -1.00 -13.68
C GLY A 174 9.96 -0.73 -12.40
N GLU A 175 8.65 -0.62 -12.51
CA GLU A 175 7.76 -0.42 -11.37
C GLU A 175 7.13 -1.74 -10.94
N VAL A 176 7.21 -2.05 -9.64
CA VAL A 176 6.43 -3.14 -9.05
C VAL A 176 5.15 -2.55 -8.48
N HIS A 177 4.02 -3.03 -9.00
CA HIS A 177 2.69 -2.67 -8.53
C HIS A 177 2.11 -3.82 -7.72
N VAL A 178 1.28 -3.50 -6.73
CA VAL A 178 0.48 -4.48 -5.98
C VAL A 178 -0.99 -4.11 -6.09
N ASP A 179 -1.83 -5.08 -6.41
CA ASP A 179 -3.27 -4.90 -6.48
C ASP A 179 -4.02 -6.00 -5.72
N GLY A 180 -4.96 -5.54 -4.88
CA GLY A 180 -5.84 -6.38 -4.09
C GLY A 180 -5.65 -6.26 -2.58
N GLY A 181 -6.68 -5.81 -1.88
CA GLY A 181 -6.73 -5.76 -0.42
C GLY A 181 -5.77 -4.77 0.25
N VAL A 182 -5.22 -3.80 -0.49
CA VAL A 182 -4.32 -2.78 0.06
C VAL A 182 -5.11 -1.77 0.88
N ASN A 183 -4.71 -1.63 2.13
CA ASN A 183 -5.33 -0.75 3.11
C ASN A 183 -4.30 -0.37 4.21
N ARG A 184 -4.75 0.25 5.32
CA ARG A 184 -3.88 0.66 6.44
C ARG A 184 -3.13 -0.51 7.11
N GLU A 185 -3.72 -1.71 7.10
CA GLU A 185 -3.16 -2.88 7.79
C GLU A 185 -2.08 -3.57 6.93
N THR A 186 -2.16 -3.39 5.60
CA THR A 186 -1.30 -4.07 4.63
C THR A 186 -0.25 -3.15 4.01
N ALA A 187 -0.44 -1.82 4.06
CA ALA A 187 0.42 -0.83 3.42
C ALA A 187 1.87 -0.90 3.86
N GLU A 188 2.12 -1.07 5.16
CA GLU A 188 3.48 -1.18 5.70
C GLU A 188 4.19 -2.43 5.18
N ILE A 189 3.47 -3.56 5.12
CA ILE A 189 4.00 -4.83 4.63
C ILE A 189 4.44 -4.68 3.17
N VAL A 190 3.57 -4.17 2.31
CA VAL A 190 3.87 -4.04 0.88
C VAL A 190 4.95 -2.98 0.62
N GLY A 191 4.97 -1.90 1.40
CA GLY A 191 6.04 -0.91 1.36
C GLY A 191 7.39 -1.50 1.71
N GLY A 192 7.46 -2.31 2.79
CA GLY A 192 8.66 -3.04 3.20
C GLY A 192 9.17 -4.05 2.16
N LEU A 193 8.32 -4.53 1.28
CA LEU A 193 8.68 -5.40 0.15
C LEU A 193 9.13 -4.63 -1.09
N GLY A 194 9.24 -3.29 -1.00
CA GLY A 194 9.79 -2.45 -2.05
C GLY A 194 8.84 -2.19 -3.22
N VAL A 195 7.53 -2.20 -2.97
CA VAL A 195 6.49 -1.89 -3.97
C VAL A 195 6.54 -0.39 -4.31
N ASP A 196 6.48 -0.06 -5.61
CA ASP A 196 6.50 1.33 -6.08
C ASP A 196 5.10 1.94 -6.11
N ILE A 197 4.11 1.16 -6.53
CA ILE A 197 2.72 1.58 -6.69
C ILE A 197 1.79 0.67 -5.89
N LEU A 198 1.02 1.27 -5.00
CA LEU A 198 -0.03 0.61 -4.23
C LEU A 198 -1.37 0.91 -4.91
N VAL A 199 -2.02 -0.11 -5.47
CA VAL A 199 -3.39 0.02 -5.99
C VAL A 199 -4.36 -0.06 -4.81
N VAL A 200 -5.12 1.02 -4.59
CA VAL A 200 -6.04 1.13 -3.47
C VAL A 200 -7.44 1.43 -3.98
N GLY A 201 -8.36 0.50 -3.78
CA GLY A 201 -9.77 0.61 -4.19
C GLY A 201 -10.70 0.85 -2.99
N SER A 202 -11.32 -0.19 -2.47
CA SER A 202 -12.38 -0.15 -1.46
C SER A 202 -12.04 0.69 -0.22
N ALA A 203 -10.78 0.73 0.21
CA ALA A 203 -10.35 1.53 1.35
C ALA A 203 -10.57 3.03 1.15
N LEU A 204 -10.56 3.54 -0.09
CA LEU A 204 -10.74 4.95 -0.41
C LEU A 204 -12.22 5.38 -0.51
N PHE A 205 -13.10 4.45 -0.88
CA PHE A 205 -14.50 4.76 -1.18
C PHE A 205 -15.47 4.46 -0.02
N VAL A 206 -14.96 4.26 1.19
CA VAL A 206 -15.79 4.09 2.38
C VAL A 206 -16.60 5.34 2.67
N LYS A 207 -17.92 5.19 2.81
CA LYS A 207 -18.84 6.31 3.11
C LYS A 207 -18.46 6.99 4.42
N GLY A 208 -18.36 8.31 4.38
CA GLY A 208 -18.02 9.13 5.56
C GLY A 208 -16.53 9.20 5.90
N ARG A 209 -15.66 8.50 5.16
CA ARG A 209 -14.21 8.56 5.33
C ARG A 209 -13.60 9.72 4.53
N ASP A 210 -12.65 10.43 5.13
CA ASP A 210 -11.85 11.43 4.44
C ASP A 210 -10.81 10.73 3.55
N MET A 211 -11.04 10.75 2.25
CA MET A 211 -10.19 10.10 1.25
C MET A 211 -8.76 10.67 1.23
N ALA A 212 -8.60 11.99 1.37
CA ALA A 212 -7.27 12.60 1.37
C ALA A 212 -6.45 12.17 2.59
N ARG A 213 -7.10 12.07 3.75
CA ARG A 213 -6.48 11.52 4.97
C ARG A 213 -6.11 10.05 4.79
N GLU A 214 -6.97 9.26 4.15
CA GLU A 214 -6.73 7.85 3.89
C GLU A 214 -5.50 7.65 2.99
N ILE A 215 -5.43 8.36 1.87
CA ILE A 215 -4.28 8.33 0.95
C ILE A 215 -2.98 8.69 1.67
N ARG A 216 -2.98 9.80 2.44
CA ARG A 216 -1.78 10.21 3.20
C ARG A 216 -1.34 9.16 4.22
N LEU A 217 -2.30 8.51 4.88
CA LEU A 217 -2.00 7.51 5.91
C LEU A 217 -1.44 6.22 5.28
N ILE A 218 -2.07 5.70 4.23
CA ILE A 218 -1.61 4.50 3.51
C ILE A 218 -0.20 4.75 2.96
N ARG A 219 0.05 5.92 2.35
CA ARG A 219 1.37 6.29 1.85
C ARG A 219 2.41 6.35 2.96
N ALA A 220 2.11 7.01 4.07
CA ALA A 220 3.03 7.11 5.19
C ALA A 220 3.40 5.74 5.79
N LEU A 221 2.43 4.84 5.90
CA LEU A 221 2.68 3.48 6.37
C LEU A 221 3.56 2.68 5.39
N ALA A 222 3.33 2.82 4.09
CA ALA A 222 4.17 2.16 3.08
C ALA A 222 5.60 2.74 3.08
N ASP A 223 5.75 4.05 3.21
CA ASP A 223 7.06 4.70 3.32
C ASP A 223 7.81 4.26 4.59
N GLU A 224 7.12 4.12 5.74
CA GLU A 224 7.70 3.59 6.98
C GLU A 224 8.24 2.15 6.77
N GLY A 225 7.43 1.27 6.15
CA GLY A 225 7.86 -0.10 5.85
C GLY A 225 9.08 -0.15 4.93
N TYR A 226 9.13 0.70 3.91
CA TYR A 226 10.27 0.80 2.99
C TYR A 226 11.55 1.28 3.68
N GLN A 227 11.46 2.34 4.49
CA GLN A 227 12.60 2.86 5.26
C GLN A 227 13.15 1.83 6.24
N TYR A 228 12.26 1.09 6.88
CA TYR A 228 12.65 -0.01 7.76
C TYR A 228 13.51 -1.05 7.04
N THR A 229 13.11 -1.47 5.84
CA THR A 229 13.85 -2.44 5.04
C THR A 229 15.19 -1.89 4.54
N LEU A 230 15.24 -0.62 4.11
CA LEU A 230 16.48 0.04 3.67
C LEU A 230 17.53 0.13 4.79
N ASN A 231 17.11 0.29 6.02
CA ASN A 231 17.99 0.37 7.19
C ASN A 231 18.46 -1.02 7.69
N GLY A 232 18.28 -2.07 6.89
CA GLY A 232 18.73 -3.43 7.20
C GLY A 232 17.79 -4.17 8.16
N GLY A 233 16.57 -3.66 8.34
CA GLY A 233 15.52 -4.37 9.05
C GLY A 233 15.17 -5.69 8.35
N VAL A 234 14.86 -6.70 9.13
CA VAL A 234 14.29 -7.93 8.59
C VAL A 234 12.95 -7.58 7.95
N PRO A 235 12.63 -8.13 6.74
CA PRO A 235 11.30 -7.92 6.14
C PRO A 235 10.21 -8.14 7.18
N PRO A 236 9.13 -7.35 7.19
CA PRO A 236 8.17 -7.35 8.29
C PRO A 236 7.76 -8.76 8.66
N ILE A 237 8.06 -9.16 9.88
CA ILE A 237 7.64 -10.46 10.40
C ILE A 237 6.11 -10.44 10.34
N PRO A 238 5.46 -11.47 9.77
CA PRO A 238 4.01 -11.53 9.73
C PRO A 238 3.42 -11.22 11.10
N ARG A 239 2.41 -10.35 11.19
CA ARG A 239 1.82 -9.89 12.47
C ARG A 239 1.35 -11.03 13.37
N ASP A 240 1.02 -12.20 12.79
CA ASP A 240 0.68 -13.43 13.50
C ASP A 240 1.84 -14.04 14.31
N ARG A 241 3.09 -13.60 14.05
CA ARG A 241 4.29 -13.97 14.81
C ARG A 241 4.84 -12.83 15.68
N MET A 242 4.12 -11.73 15.78
CA MET A 242 4.49 -10.58 16.58
C MET A 242 3.50 -10.37 17.71
N VAL A 243 4.02 -9.97 18.85
CA VAL A 243 3.22 -9.53 20.00
C VAL A 243 3.11 -8.03 19.97
N THR A 244 1.90 -7.53 20.16
CA THR A 244 1.61 -6.10 20.17
C THR A 244 1.60 -5.58 21.60
N PHE A 245 2.44 -4.60 21.89
CA PHE A 245 2.36 -3.79 23.11
C PHE A 245 1.64 -2.49 22.77
N THR A 246 0.47 -2.27 23.38
CA THR A 246 -0.46 -1.23 22.98
C THR A 246 -0.36 0.02 23.86
N SER A 247 -0.71 1.14 23.24
CA SER A 247 -1.10 2.38 23.91
C SER A 247 0.01 3.10 24.65
N LEU A 248 1.12 3.35 23.96
CA LEU A 248 2.17 4.23 24.47
C LEU A 248 2.17 5.59 23.73
N PRO A 249 2.28 6.72 24.44
CA PRO A 249 2.56 8.02 23.84
C PRO A 249 3.83 7.98 22.97
N LYS A 250 3.88 8.74 21.89
CA LYS A 250 4.96 8.69 20.87
C LYS A 250 6.37 8.75 21.46
N HIS A 251 6.62 9.62 22.42
CA HIS A 251 7.94 9.81 23.02
C HIS A 251 8.37 8.60 23.86
N LEU A 252 7.41 7.93 24.50
CA LEU A 252 7.67 6.71 25.28
C LEU A 252 7.84 5.50 24.36
N ALA A 253 7.00 5.37 23.34
CA ALA A 253 7.13 4.31 22.36
C ALA A 253 8.51 4.34 21.71
N ARG A 254 9.04 5.54 21.38
CA ARG A 254 10.36 5.70 20.79
C ARG A 254 11.49 5.36 21.74
N ARG A 255 11.43 5.87 22.97
CA ARG A 255 12.42 5.54 24.01
C ARG A 255 12.47 4.04 24.30
N PHE A 256 11.30 3.44 24.42
CA PHE A 256 11.18 2.01 24.69
C PHE A 256 11.66 1.16 23.50
N MET A 257 11.39 1.60 22.27
CA MET A 257 11.95 0.99 21.07
C MET A 257 13.48 1.02 21.09
N ASP A 258 14.07 2.17 21.34
CA ASP A 258 15.54 2.35 21.41
C ASP A 258 16.17 1.42 22.47
N GLU A 259 15.53 1.24 23.63
CA GLU A 259 15.99 0.35 24.71
C GLU A 259 15.91 -1.15 24.33
N ILE A 260 14.86 -1.55 23.60
CA ILE A 260 14.69 -2.91 23.14
C ILE A 260 15.68 -3.24 22.01
N GLU A 261 15.86 -2.32 21.05
CA GLU A 261 16.83 -2.46 19.95
C GLU A 261 18.27 -2.50 20.47
N ALA A 262 18.61 -1.72 21.49
CA ALA A 262 19.91 -1.80 22.17
C ALA A 262 20.17 -3.17 22.81
N GLY A 263 19.11 -3.93 23.12
CA GLY A 263 19.15 -5.32 23.57
C GLY A 263 19.24 -6.35 22.45
N GLY A 264 19.35 -5.93 21.19
CA GLY A 264 19.43 -6.81 20.01
C GLY A 264 18.08 -7.42 19.58
N VAL A 265 16.97 -6.91 20.10
CA VAL A 265 15.62 -7.37 19.70
C VAL A 265 15.05 -6.44 18.65
N PRO A 266 14.67 -6.91 17.46
CA PRO A 266 14.04 -6.08 16.46
C PRO A 266 12.66 -5.62 16.93
N VAL A 267 12.39 -4.31 16.82
CA VAL A 267 11.13 -3.69 17.22
C VAL A 267 10.56 -2.87 16.07
N VAL A 268 9.26 -2.92 15.86
CA VAL A 268 8.56 -2.07 14.90
C VAL A 268 7.56 -1.20 15.66
N MET A 269 7.67 0.10 15.49
CA MET A 269 6.73 1.07 16.06
C MET A 269 5.64 1.39 15.05
N LEU A 270 4.41 1.01 15.35
CA LEU A 270 3.25 1.33 14.53
C LEU A 270 2.42 2.44 15.19
N ARG A 271 1.86 3.30 14.36
CA ARG A 271 0.76 4.14 14.85
C ARG A 271 -0.42 3.24 15.17
N GLY A 272 -0.83 3.24 16.44
CA GLY A 272 -1.92 2.40 16.92
C GLY A 272 -3.15 2.51 16.04
N GLY A 273 -3.67 1.38 15.58
CA GLY A 273 -4.80 1.30 14.65
C GLY A 273 -6.15 1.59 15.31
N GLY A 274 -6.17 1.86 16.61
CA GLY A 274 -7.39 1.86 17.37
C GLY A 274 -7.93 3.23 17.72
N GLN A 275 -7.71 3.67 18.89
CA GLN A 275 -8.42 4.81 19.45
C GLN A 275 -7.55 6.07 19.42
N ILE A 276 -8.16 7.16 18.98
CA ILE A 276 -7.63 8.48 19.30
C ILE A 276 -8.01 8.69 20.75
N ASN A 277 -7.01 8.92 21.62
CA ASN A 277 -7.25 9.33 23.01
C ASN A 277 -8.16 10.56 23.06
N PRO A 278 -8.90 10.80 24.14
CA PRO A 278 -9.75 11.98 24.30
C PRO A 278 -9.04 13.29 23.93
N ASP A 279 -7.72 13.31 24.05
CA ASP A 279 -6.86 14.47 23.78
C ASP A 279 -6.45 14.62 22.30
N GLY A 280 -6.97 13.78 21.41
CA GLY A 280 -6.65 13.83 19.97
C GLY A 280 -5.27 13.28 19.60
N VAL A 281 -4.53 12.72 20.54
CA VAL A 281 -3.22 12.10 20.33
C VAL A 281 -3.39 10.60 20.07
N ARG A 282 -2.73 10.09 19.03
CA ARG A 282 -2.71 8.65 18.74
C ARG A 282 -1.60 7.99 19.51
N ASP A 283 -1.94 6.91 20.18
CA ASP A 283 -0.96 6.01 20.78
C ASP A 283 -0.23 5.21 19.70
N TYR A 284 0.93 4.74 20.05
CA TYR A 284 1.76 3.88 19.20
C TYR A 284 1.76 2.46 19.75
N ASP A 285 1.70 1.51 18.86
CA ASP A 285 1.86 0.09 19.16
C ASP A 285 3.29 -0.31 18.82
N LEU A 286 3.93 -1.07 19.71
CA LEU A 286 5.22 -1.70 19.47
C LEU A 286 5.00 -3.16 19.13
N LEU A 287 5.54 -3.58 18.00
CA LEU A 287 5.52 -4.97 17.56
C LEU A 287 6.89 -5.58 17.78
N VAL A 288 6.93 -6.69 18.48
CA VAL A 288 8.15 -7.46 18.74
C VAL A 288 7.96 -8.92 18.38
N PRO A 289 9.03 -9.66 17.99
CA PRO A 289 8.92 -11.09 17.75
C PRO A 289 8.40 -11.82 18.99
N ALA A 290 7.51 -12.79 18.83
CA ALA A 290 6.95 -13.57 19.92
C ALA A 290 8.04 -14.27 20.77
N SER A 291 9.20 -14.58 20.16
CA SER A 291 10.36 -15.12 20.89
C SER A 291 10.99 -14.15 21.89
N ALA A 292 10.71 -12.86 21.77
CA ALA A 292 11.23 -11.81 22.65
C ALA A 292 10.18 -11.30 23.67
N GLU A 293 8.96 -11.85 23.65
CA GLU A 293 7.82 -11.40 24.45
C GLU A 293 8.15 -11.23 25.94
N THR A 294 8.76 -12.22 26.54
CA THR A 294 9.06 -12.21 27.98
C THR A 294 10.01 -11.07 28.38
N ILE A 295 11.06 -10.83 27.56
CA ILE A 295 12.04 -9.75 27.80
C ILE A 295 11.39 -8.39 27.67
N VAL A 296 10.48 -8.27 26.70
CA VAL A 296 9.83 -7.00 26.40
C VAL A 296 8.73 -6.69 27.42
N VAL A 297 8.00 -7.69 27.93
CA VAL A 297 7.01 -7.51 29.00
C VAL A 297 7.66 -6.97 30.26
N GLU A 298 8.75 -7.54 30.72
CA GLU A 298 9.46 -7.04 31.92
C GLU A 298 9.93 -5.59 31.74
N ARG A 299 10.48 -5.26 30.58
CA ARG A 299 10.96 -3.90 30.30
C ARG A 299 9.81 -2.91 30.13
N HIS A 300 8.70 -3.33 29.54
CA HIS A 300 7.50 -2.53 29.36
C HIS A 300 6.87 -2.16 30.72
N GLU A 301 6.72 -3.13 31.62
CA GLU A 301 6.19 -2.87 32.96
C GLU A 301 7.08 -1.91 33.74
N THR A 302 8.40 -2.06 33.63
CA THR A 302 9.36 -1.15 34.26
C THR A 302 9.29 0.27 33.69
N ALA A 303 9.25 0.39 32.37
CA ALA A 303 9.15 1.69 31.69
C ALA A 303 7.83 2.38 31.97
N ARG A 304 6.73 1.63 32.00
CA ARG A 304 5.40 2.14 32.34
C ARG A 304 5.32 2.63 33.77
N ALA A 305 5.85 1.87 34.73
CA ALA A 305 5.86 2.27 36.13
C ALA A 305 6.75 3.51 36.37
N ALA A 306 7.83 3.67 35.64
CA ALA A 306 8.66 4.87 35.69
C ALA A 306 7.89 6.10 35.15
N TYR A 307 7.19 5.92 34.02
CA TYR A 307 6.38 6.99 33.41
C TYR A 307 5.20 7.42 34.30
N GLU A 308 4.48 6.48 34.89
CA GLU A 308 3.36 6.81 35.81
C GLU A 308 3.86 7.61 36.98
N ARG A 309 5.05 7.30 37.50
CA ARG A 309 5.68 8.13 38.58
C ARG A 309 6.07 9.52 38.09
N ASP A 310 6.75 9.60 36.92
CA ASP A 310 7.17 10.90 36.36
C ASP A 310 5.95 11.77 36.03
N ALA A 311 4.84 11.18 35.56
CA ALA A 311 3.59 11.89 35.30
C ALA A 311 2.88 12.38 36.58
N GLU A 312 2.92 11.59 37.67
CA GLU A 312 2.41 12.00 38.97
C GLU A 312 3.22 13.12 39.56
N ASP A 313 4.54 13.03 39.50
CA ASP A 313 5.46 14.09 39.99
C ASP A 313 5.29 15.38 39.19
N TRP A 314 5.15 15.29 37.87
CA TRP A 314 4.87 16.44 37.01
C TRP A 314 3.50 17.10 37.35
N ARG A 315 2.44 16.28 37.50
CA ARG A 315 1.11 16.80 37.91
C ARG A 315 1.16 17.48 39.24
N ALA A 316 1.83 16.90 40.22
CA ALA A 316 1.99 17.48 41.54
C ALA A 316 2.74 18.81 41.47
N ALA A 317 3.83 18.89 40.71
CA ALA A 317 4.58 20.11 40.48
C ALA A 317 3.75 21.20 39.79
N PHE A 318 3.00 20.82 38.73
CA PHE A 318 2.13 21.74 38.00
C PHE A 318 1.01 22.32 38.88
N ILE A 319 0.36 21.47 39.68
CA ILE A 319 -0.68 21.92 40.63
C ILE A 319 -0.07 22.87 41.68
N ALA A 320 1.13 22.56 42.18
CA ALA A 320 1.82 23.39 43.17
C ALA A 320 2.18 24.78 42.61
N GLU A 321 2.55 24.87 41.36
CA GLU A 321 2.93 26.11 40.68
C GLU A 321 1.74 26.95 40.20
N HIS A 322 0.69 26.30 39.66
CA HIS A 322 -0.41 27.00 38.99
C HIS A 322 -1.74 26.97 39.74
N GLY A 323 -1.86 26.17 40.80
CA GLY A 323 -3.08 26.06 41.62
C GLY A 323 -4.29 25.43 40.90
N VAL A 324 -4.10 24.83 39.71
CA VAL A 324 -5.15 24.19 38.89
C VAL A 324 -4.69 22.83 38.41
N ILE A 325 -5.65 21.93 38.19
CA ILE A 325 -5.37 20.63 37.62
C ILE A 325 -4.98 20.81 36.14
N PRO A 326 -3.85 20.24 35.64
CA PRO A 326 -3.47 20.35 34.26
C PRO A 326 -4.50 19.67 33.35
N PRO A 327 -4.69 20.18 32.12
CA PRO A 327 -5.55 19.51 31.16
C PRO A 327 -5.04 18.09 30.84
N PRO A 328 -5.92 17.13 30.51
CA PRO A 328 -5.57 15.73 30.34
C PRO A 328 -4.59 15.45 29.19
N SER A 329 -4.22 16.44 28.37
CA SER A 329 -3.33 16.35 27.24
C SER A 329 -1.83 16.54 27.51
N HIS A 330 -1.43 16.76 28.76
CA HIS A 330 -0.02 16.80 29.15
C HIS A 330 0.31 15.66 30.12
N PRO A 331 1.54 15.03 29.95
CA PRO A 331 1.95 13.86 30.70
C PRO A 331 1.84 14.08 32.19
#